data_af8de0b6cf955d173f669767d9862b6e
#
_entry.id   af8de0b6cf955d173f669767d9862b6e
#
_cell.length_a   1.000
_cell.length_b   1.000
_cell.length_c   1.000
_cell.angle_alpha   90.00
_cell.angle_beta   90.00
_cell.angle_gamma   90.00
#
_symmetry.space_group_name_H-M   'P 1'
#
loop_
_entity.id
_entity.type
_entity.pdbx_description
1 polymer ?
#
loop_
_entity_poly.entity_id
_entity_poly.type
_entity_poly.pdbx_seq_one_letter_code
_entity_poly.pdbx_strand_id
1 'polypeptide(L)'
;NMNCKSFSDFPRWKGVMENILDKYRGSQEPALIILFGQEAWASYLSLNDSVTGEVPVMCALTSRNVVLLPDDGKDLAHWMPESSDFYEDSLKHQVCGGFLYEYDIASNIRMIRAIYPDTKNIAFISDNTYGGVTLQAHVRKEMKQFPDMNLILLDGREHTIYTIVDELRKLPKHTAVLLGTWRVDKNEGYFMRNATYSMMEAIPDVPTFTATSIGLGYWAVGGVVPVFRTFGKELAEEAVKLLDNPEDPNMRVEVVGTEALLDSKKVKEQKIDVAALPMKVKLVNESPSFYKQYRYCLLYTSPSPRDT
;
A
#
# COMPACT_ATOMS: atom_id res chain seq x y z
N ASN A 1 3.56 -12.21 17.73
CA ASN A 1 2.95 -12.54 16.45
C ASN A 1 1.42 -12.52 16.61
N MET A 2 0.77 -11.51 16.07
CA MET A 2 -0.67 -11.29 16.26
C MET A 2 -1.56 -12.24 15.44
N ASN A 3 -0.97 -13.03 14.53
CA ASN A 3 -1.68 -13.96 13.63
C ASN A 3 -2.91 -13.32 12.95
N CYS A 4 -2.70 -12.14 12.38
CA CYS A 4 -3.72 -11.30 11.79
C CYS A 4 -4.10 -11.86 10.42
N LYS A 5 -5.39 -12.16 10.21
CA LYS A 5 -5.91 -12.62 8.91
C LYS A 5 -6.88 -11.63 8.32
N SER A 6 -8.02 -11.43 8.98
CA SER A 6 -9.08 -10.53 8.54
C SER A 6 -9.21 -9.35 9.49
N PHE A 7 -9.90 -8.31 9.06
CA PHE A 7 -10.15 -7.15 9.90
C PHE A 7 -11.03 -7.46 11.10
N SER A 8 -11.83 -8.53 11.05
CA SER A 8 -12.65 -9.00 12.17
C SER A 8 -11.83 -9.45 13.40
N ASP A 9 -10.55 -9.73 13.22
CA ASP A 9 -9.62 -10.09 14.31
C ASP A 9 -9.16 -8.88 15.19
N PHE A 10 -9.60 -7.66 14.90
CA PHE A 10 -9.10 -6.45 15.59
C PHE A 10 -9.25 -6.46 17.13
N PRO A 11 -10.29 -7.04 17.75
CA PRO A 11 -10.37 -7.10 19.20
C PRO A 11 -9.22 -7.90 19.80
N ARG A 12 -8.81 -8.97 19.10
CA ARG A 12 -7.67 -9.77 19.51
C ARG A 12 -6.35 -8.97 19.40
N TRP A 13 -6.20 -8.13 18.38
CA TRP A 13 -4.96 -7.33 18.23
C TRP A 13 -4.81 -6.33 19.38
N LYS A 14 -5.90 -5.64 19.73
CA LYS A 14 -5.94 -4.73 20.90
C LYS A 14 -5.57 -5.46 22.16
N GLY A 15 -6.25 -6.56 22.49
CA GLY A 15 -5.99 -7.35 23.68
C GLY A 15 -4.55 -7.92 23.74
N VAL A 16 -3.95 -8.31 22.58
CA VAL A 16 -2.55 -8.74 22.55
C VAL A 16 -1.62 -7.56 22.85
N MET A 17 -1.88 -6.37 22.29
CA MET A 17 -1.09 -5.18 22.55
C MET A 17 -1.16 -4.78 24.03
N GLU A 18 -2.37 -4.71 24.60
CA GLU A 18 -2.60 -4.43 26.03
C GLU A 18 -1.84 -5.41 26.91
N ASN A 19 -1.97 -6.71 26.66
CA ASN A 19 -1.27 -7.75 27.42
C ASN A 19 0.26 -7.67 27.32
N ILE A 20 0.80 -7.18 26.19
CA ILE A 20 2.24 -6.96 26.06
C ILE A 20 2.66 -5.76 26.91
N LEU A 21 1.95 -4.65 26.81
CA LEU A 21 2.26 -3.44 27.57
C LEU A 21 2.11 -3.67 29.09
N ASP A 22 1.09 -4.40 29.51
CA ASP A 22 0.84 -4.73 30.93
C ASP A 22 2.01 -5.48 31.60
N LYS A 23 2.75 -6.30 30.84
CA LYS A 23 3.93 -7.00 31.38
C LYS A 23 5.05 -6.05 31.79
N TYR A 24 5.07 -4.87 31.22
CA TYR A 24 6.12 -3.87 31.47
C TYR A 24 5.66 -2.74 32.42
N ARG A 25 4.41 -2.80 32.92
CA ARG A 25 3.93 -1.86 33.91
C ARG A 25 4.59 -2.13 35.26
N GLY A 26 5.30 -1.16 35.77
CA GLY A 26 5.72 -1.07 37.17
C GLY A 26 6.94 -1.88 37.58
N SER A 27 7.65 -2.62 36.72
CA SER A 27 8.81 -3.39 37.13
C SER A 27 10.04 -3.38 36.23
N GLN A 28 9.86 -3.33 34.94
CA GLN A 28 10.94 -3.23 33.93
C GLN A 28 10.39 -2.58 32.67
N GLU A 29 10.37 -1.27 32.66
CA GLU A 29 10.01 -0.55 31.43
C GLU A 29 11.02 -0.85 30.34
N PRO A 30 10.56 -1.15 29.09
CA PRO A 30 11.47 -1.31 27.97
C PRO A 30 12.13 0.02 27.64
N ALA A 31 13.39 0.00 27.26
CA ALA A 31 14.09 1.21 26.83
C ALA A 31 13.58 1.75 25.48
N LEU A 32 12.93 0.89 24.69
CA LEU A 32 12.42 1.20 23.35
C LEU A 32 11.33 0.21 22.95
N ILE A 33 10.28 0.69 22.30
CA ILE A 33 9.25 -0.12 21.63
C ILE A 33 9.42 0.01 20.12
N ILE A 34 9.50 -1.11 19.41
CA ILE A 34 9.53 -1.11 17.94
C ILE A 34 8.28 -1.81 17.43
N LEU A 35 7.42 -1.07 16.71
CA LEU A 35 6.17 -1.56 16.13
C LEU A 35 6.40 -1.98 14.67
N PHE A 36 6.17 -3.27 14.40
CA PHE A 36 6.26 -3.81 13.05
C PHE A 36 4.89 -4.18 12.48
N GLY A 37 4.54 -3.58 11.35
CA GLY A 37 3.33 -3.89 10.61
C GLY A 37 2.12 -3.07 11.03
N GLN A 38 1.13 -3.06 10.16
CA GLN A 38 -0.02 -2.16 10.26
C GLN A 38 -0.93 -2.48 11.44
N GLU A 39 -1.10 -3.75 11.80
CA GLU A 39 -1.97 -4.19 12.89
C GLU A 39 -1.38 -3.79 14.26
N ALA A 40 -0.07 -3.94 14.44
CA ALA A 40 0.62 -3.48 15.65
C ALA A 40 0.54 -1.95 15.78
N TRP A 41 0.74 -1.26 14.67
CA TRP A 41 0.63 0.18 14.57
C TRP A 41 -0.78 0.68 14.92
N ALA A 42 -1.80 0.10 14.29
CA ALA A 42 -3.20 0.46 14.55
C ALA A 42 -3.61 0.17 16.00
N SER A 43 -3.20 -0.97 16.54
CA SER A 43 -3.48 -1.34 17.92
C SER A 43 -2.88 -0.34 18.89
N TYR A 44 -1.60 0.01 18.70
CA TYR A 44 -0.90 0.99 19.53
C TYR A 44 -1.57 2.37 19.47
N LEU A 45 -1.86 2.89 18.28
CA LEU A 45 -2.50 4.21 18.12
C LEU A 45 -3.93 4.25 18.67
N SER A 46 -4.60 3.10 18.73
CA SER A 46 -5.98 2.99 19.25
C SER A 46 -6.05 2.78 20.75
N LEU A 47 -4.92 2.55 21.41
CA LEU A 47 -4.84 2.46 22.87
C LEU A 47 -4.66 3.85 23.47
N ASN A 48 -5.50 4.17 24.43
CA ASN A 48 -5.36 5.38 25.23
C ASN A 48 -4.68 5.02 26.57
N ASP A 49 -3.42 4.60 26.50
CA ASP A 49 -2.70 4.01 27.62
C ASP A 49 -1.60 4.93 28.18
N SER A 50 -1.49 4.99 29.51
CA SER A 50 -0.48 5.77 30.23
C SER A 50 0.94 5.23 30.05
N VAL A 51 1.14 3.93 29.83
CA VAL A 51 2.47 3.32 29.60
C VAL A 51 3.06 3.78 28.26
N THR A 52 2.22 4.11 27.29
CA THR A 52 2.68 4.64 26.00
C THR A 52 3.24 6.07 26.11
N GLY A 53 3.14 6.71 27.28
CA GLY A 53 3.54 8.08 27.53
C GLY A 53 5.02 8.29 27.86
N GLU A 54 5.77 7.27 28.25
CA GLU A 54 7.11 7.42 28.81
C GLU A 54 8.21 6.72 28.02
N VAL A 55 7.86 5.69 27.23
CA VAL A 55 8.82 4.90 26.45
C VAL A 55 8.88 5.38 25.00
N PRO A 56 10.07 5.67 24.46
CA PRO A 56 10.20 6.02 23.03
C PRO A 56 9.75 4.88 22.12
N VAL A 57 9.10 5.24 21.01
CA VAL A 57 8.51 4.28 20.07
C VAL A 57 9.06 4.52 18.66
N MET A 58 9.38 3.44 17.96
CA MET A 58 9.68 3.44 16.54
C MET A 58 8.68 2.61 15.76
N CYS A 59 8.47 2.93 14.47
CA CYS A 59 7.55 2.20 13.61
C CYS A 59 8.23 1.77 12.29
N ALA A 60 7.80 0.63 11.76
CA ALA A 60 8.23 0.15 10.45
C ALA A 60 7.17 -0.75 9.79
N LEU A 61 7.22 -0.86 8.46
CA LEU A 61 6.30 -1.66 7.64
C LEU A 61 4.83 -1.27 7.86
N THR A 62 4.58 0.02 8.04
CA THR A 62 3.25 0.57 8.29
C THR A 62 2.97 1.79 7.42
N SER A 63 1.74 2.26 7.41
CA SER A 63 1.26 3.36 6.58
C SER A 63 1.18 4.66 7.37
N ARG A 64 1.43 5.79 6.68
CA ARG A 64 1.18 7.13 7.18
C ARG A 64 -0.30 7.36 7.49
N ASN A 65 -1.17 6.88 6.58
CA ASN A 65 -2.61 6.96 6.77
C ASN A 65 -3.10 5.73 7.51
N VAL A 66 -3.92 5.93 8.52
CA VAL A 66 -4.42 4.90 9.43
C VAL A 66 -5.92 5.03 9.63
N VAL A 67 -6.51 3.93 10.06
CA VAL A 67 -7.86 3.88 10.63
C VAL A 67 -7.71 3.44 12.07
N LEU A 68 -8.23 4.22 13.02
CA LEU A 68 -8.26 3.80 14.41
C LEU A 68 -9.20 2.61 14.57
N LEU A 69 -8.80 1.64 15.38
CA LEU A 69 -9.60 0.46 15.61
C LEU A 69 -10.90 0.84 16.32
N PRO A 70 -12.03 0.27 15.92
CA PRO A 70 -13.31 0.59 16.53
C PRO A 70 -13.41 0.01 17.94
N ASP A 71 -14.46 0.41 18.67
CA ASP A 71 -14.85 -0.22 19.92
C ASP A 71 -15.33 -1.65 19.69
N ASP A 72 -15.17 -2.50 20.72
CA ASP A 72 -15.59 -3.88 20.66
C ASP A 72 -17.12 -3.98 20.42
N GLY A 73 -17.50 -4.94 19.57
CA GLY A 73 -18.91 -5.15 19.21
C GLY A 73 -19.43 -4.26 18.08
N LYS A 74 -18.57 -3.45 17.45
CA LYS A 74 -18.94 -2.67 16.27
C LYS A 74 -19.32 -3.60 15.10
N ASP A 75 -20.44 -3.32 14.45
CA ASP A 75 -20.76 -3.95 13.17
C ASP A 75 -19.80 -3.47 12.09
N LEU A 76 -18.98 -4.38 11.56
CA LEU A 76 -17.95 -4.08 10.57
C LEU A 76 -18.45 -4.16 9.13
N ALA A 77 -19.60 -4.80 8.87
CA ALA A 77 -20.08 -5.07 7.52
C ALA A 77 -20.32 -3.76 6.72
N HIS A 78 -20.86 -2.75 7.39
CA HIS A 78 -21.15 -1.45 6.78
C HIS A 78 -20.35 -0.30 7.41
N TRP A 79 -19.34 -0.63 8.19
CA TRP A 79 -18.52 0.38 8.84
C TRP A 79 -17.62 1.10 7.83
N MET A 80 -17.77 2.42 7.78
CA MET A 80 -17.05 3.31 6.87
C MET A 80 -16.13 4.24 7.69
N PRO A 81 -14.98 3.73 8.16
CA PRO A 81 -14.06 4.52 8.98
C PRO A 81 -13.49 5.71 8.22
N GLU A 82 -13.10 6.75 8.96
CA GLU A 82 -12.34 7.85 8.42
C GLU A 82 -10.85 7.52 8.39
N SER A 83 -10.16 8.05 7.38
CA SER A 83 -8.71 7.97 7.28
C SER A 83 -8.09 9.11 8.05
N SER A 84 -7.27 8.78 9.05
CA SER A 84 -6.46 9.72 9.80
C SER A 84 -5.03 9.78 9.26
N ASP A 85 -4.45 10.97 9.21
CA ASP A 85 -3.05 11.17 8.86
C ASP A 85 -2.21 11.28 10.13
N PHE A 86 -1.18 10.44 10.24
CA PHE A 86 -0.32 10.42 11.42
C PHE A 86 0.32 11.78 11.75
N TYR A 87 0.61 12.59 10.75
CA TYR A 87 1.21 13.91 10.97
C TYR A 87 0.19 15.03 11.20
N GLU A 88 -0.95 14.98 10.53
CA GLU A 88 -1.95 16.03 10.56
C GLU A 88 -2.89 15.90 11.76
N ASP A 89 -3.27 14.67 12.12
CA ASP A 89 -4.37 14.39 13.07
C ASP A 89 -3.86 14.19 14.52
N SER A 90 -2.68 14.66 14.87
CA SER A 90 -2.12 14.58 16.24
C SER A 90 -1.98 13.15 16.79
N LEU A 91 -1.85 12.16 15.92
CA LEU A 91 -1.67 10.74 16.30
C LEU A 91 -0.24 10.40 16.75
N LYS A 92 0.61 11.40 16.97
CA LYS A 92 2.03 11.23 17.35
C LYS A 92 2.21 10.80 18.80
N HIS A 93 1.78 9.62 19.15
CA HIS A 93 1.97 9.02 20.47
C HIS A 93 3.46 8.71 20.71
N GLN A 94 4.26 9.70 21.08
CA GLN A 94 5.70 9.53 21.37
C GLN A 94 6.50 8.68 20.35
N VAL A 95 5.98 8.55 19.15
CA VAL A 95 6.68 7.91 18.04
C VAL A 95 7.76 8.87 17.58
N CYS A 96 9.01 8.51 17.84
CA CYS A 96 10.16 9.39 17.64
C CYS A 96 11.04 8.96 16.45
N GLY A 97 10.81 7.79 15.85
CA GLY A 97 11.61 7.32 14.72
C GLY A 97 10.93 6.24 13.90
N GLY A 98 11.59 5.84 12.81
CA GLY A 98 11.15 4.77 11.93
C GLY A 98 10.60 5.24 10.59
N PHE A 99 9.91 4.34 9.87
CA PHE A 99 9.55 4.51 8.47
C PHE A 99 8.08 4.23 8.22
N LEU A 100 7.39 5.18 7.55
CA LEU A 100 6.00 5.07 7.11
C LEU A 100 5.93 5.03 5.60
N TYR A 101 5.12 4.12 5.05
CA TYR A 101 4.76 4.16 3.64
C TYR A 101 3.67 5.17 3.37
N GLU A 102 3.80 5.90 2.28
CA GLU A 102 2.75 6.76 1.72
C GLU A 102 2.11 6.09 0.52
N TYR A 103 0.77 6.10 0.47
CA TYR A 103 -0.01 5.67 -0.69
C TYR A 103 -0.61 6.91 -1.35
N ASP A 104 0.02 7.40 -2.40
CA ASP A 104 -0.41 8.62 -3.10
C ASP A 104 -1.57 8.31 -4.07
N ILE A 105 -2.77 8.27 -3.50
CA ILE A 105 -3.99 7.98 -4.26
C ILE A 105 -4.34 9.12 -5.21
N ALA A 106 -4.14 10.37 -4.80
CA ALA A 106 -4.43 11.52 -5.65
C ALA A 106 -3.58 11.51 -6.92
N SER A 107 -2.29 11.20 -6.83
CA SER A 107 -1.41 11.08 -8.00
C SER A 107 -1.76 9.87 -8.87
N ASN A 108 -2.24 8.76 -8.29
CA ASN A 108 -2.79 7.65 -9.08
C ASN A 108 -4.00 8.11 -9.93
N ILE A 109 -4.94 8.84 -9.34
CA ILE A 109 -6.12 9.36 -10.05
C ILE A 109 -5.69 10.36 -11.14
N ARG A 110 -4.75 11.27 -10.84
CA ARG A 110 -4.20 12.21 -11.85
C ARG A 110 -3.54 11.48 -13.02
N MET A 111 -2.76 10.42 -12.74
CA MET A 111 -2.15 9.55 -13.76
C MET A 111 -3.21 8.89 -14.63
N ILE A 112 -4.23 8.29 -14.02
CA ILE A 112 -5.33 7.64 -14.73
C ILE A 112 -6.02 8.63 -15.67
N ARG A 113 -6.36 9.83 -15.18
CA ARG A 113 -7.00 10.87 -16.00
C ARG A 113 -6.12 11.38 -17.14
N ALA A 114 -4.82 11.48 -16.91
CA ALA A 114 -3.89 11.92 -17.95
C ALA A 114 -3.77 10.89 -19.08
N ILE A 115 -3.81 9.59 -18.75
CA ILE A 115 -3.74 8.50 -19.74
C ILE A 115 -5.11 8.26 -20.40
N TYR A 116 -6.21 8.33 -19.63
CA TYR A 116 -7.58 8.09 -20.08
C TYR A 116 -8.48 9.28 -19.72
N PRO A 117 -8.46 10.37 -20.51
CA PRO A 117 -9.16 11.62 -20.18
C PRO A 117 -10.68 11.47 -20.03
N ASP A 118 -11.27 10.48 -20.68
CA ASP A 118 -12.71 10.21 -20.61
C ASP A 118 -13.14 9.46 -19.35
N THR A 119 -12.20 9.12 -18.45
CA THR A 119 -12.51 8.40 -17.20
C THR A 119 -13.41 9.25 -16.29
N LYS A 120 -14.54 8.69 -15.92
CA LYS A 120 -15.54 9.28 -15.02
C LYS A 120 -15.71 8.53 -13.71
N ASN A 121 -15.27 7.27 -13.68
CA ASN A 121 -15.44 6.41 -12.53
C ASN A 121 -14.11 5.76 -12.16
N ILE A 122 -13.82 5.72 -10.85
CA ILE A 122 -12.75 4.91 -10.28
C ILE A 122 -13.39 3.75 -9.53
N ALA A 123 -13.16 2.53 -9.99
CA ALA A 123 -13.53 1.33 -9.25
C ALA A 123 -12.33 0.93 -8.38
N PHE A 124 -12.46 1.09 -7.08
CA PHE A 124 -11.41 0.76 -6.13
C PHE A 124 -11.65 -0.59 -5.50
N ILE A 125 -10.66 -1.49 -5.61
CA ILE A 125 -10.71 -2.83 -5.03
C ILE A 125 -9.87 -2.87 -3.76
N SER A 126 -10.48 -3.27 -2.66
CA SER A 126 -9.84 -3.53 -1.37
C SER A 126 -10.30 -4.84 -0.77
N ASP A 127 -9.46 -5.45 0.04
CA ASP A 127 -9.74 -6.71 0.71
C ASP A 127 -10.22 -6.53 2.17
N ASN A 128 -10.53 -7.65 2.83
CA ASN A 128 -10.96 -7.70 4.23
C ASN A 128 -9.76 -7.77 5.20
N THR A 129 -8.65 -7.10 4.89
CA THR A 129 -7.54 -6.89 5.83
C THR A 129 -7.58 -5.49 6.40
N TYR A 130 -6.83 -5.25 7.48
CA TYR A 130 -6.66 -3.89 8.00
C TYR A 130 -6.10 -2.94 6.92
N GLY A 131 -5.12 -3.40 6.15
CA GLY A 131 -4.55 -2.62 5.04
C GLY A 131 -5.57 -2.28 3.96
N GLY A 132 -6.45 -3.22 3.61
CA GLY A 132 -7.55 -3.00 2.66
C GLY A 132 -8.55 -1.95 3.14
N VAL A 133 -8.97 -2.04 4.40
CA VAL A 133 -9.90 -1.08 5.03
C VAL A 133 -9.27 0.31 5.12
N THR A 134 -7.99 0.39 5.49
CA THR A 134 -7.25 1.65 5.58
C THR A 134 -7.10 2.32 4.21
N LEU A 135 -6.72 1.57 3.18
CA LEU A 135 -6.62 2.09 1.82
C LEU A 135 -7.98 2.56 1.30
N GLN A 136 -9.07 1.82 1.57
CA GLN A 136 -10.41 2.23 1.19
C GLN A 136 -10.82 3.56 1.85
N ALA A 137 -10.56 3.71 3.15
CA ALA A 137 -10.83 4.95 3.86
C ALA A 137 -10.02 6.12 3.27
N HIS A 138 -8.74 5.87 2.93
CA HIS A 138 -7.87 6.88 2.32
C HIS A 138 -8.35 7.27 0.92
N VAL A 139 -8.72 6.31 0.08
CA VAL A 139 -9.29 6.59 -1.25
C VAL A 139 -10.54 7.45 -1.15
N ARG A 140 -11.46 7.15 -0.21
CA ARG A 140 -12.65 7.99 0.01
C ARG A 140 -12.31 9.43 0.43
N LYS A 141 -11.25 9.62 1.24
CA LYS A 141 -10.75 10.94 1.63
C LYS A 141 -10.22 11.70 0.40
N GLU A 142 -9.35 11.05 -0.39
CA GLU A 142 -8.69 11.65 -1.55
C GLU A 142 -9.66 11.94 -2.71
N MET A 143 -10.66 11.09 -2.93
CA MET A 143 -11.68 11.32 -3.96
C MET A 143 -12.49 12.61 -3.78
N LYS A 144 -12.51 13.19 -2.59
CA LYS A 144 -13.15 14.50 -2.36
C LYS A 144 -12.49 15.63 -3.17
N GLN A 145 -11.23 15.44 -3.61
CA GLN A 145 -10.52 16.38 -4.48
C GLN A 145 -10.95 16.27 -5.96
N PHE A 146 -11.72 15.24 -6.31
CA PHE A 146 -12.16 14.95 -7.68
C PHE A 146 -13.70 14.87 -7.76
N PRO A 147 -14.42 16.00 -7.52
CA PRO A 147 -15.88 16.00 -7.41
C PRO A 147 -16.59 15.68 -8.75
N ASP A 148 -15.87 15.73 -9.85
CA ASP A 148 -16.34 15.37 -11.20
C ASP A 148 -16.21 13.88 -11.51
N MET A 149 -15.71 13.06 -10.58
CA MET A 149 -15.53 11.62 -10.71
C MET A 149 -16.32 10.86 -9.64
N ASN A 150 -16.80 9.68 -10.01
CA ASN A 150 -17.48 8.77 -9.10
C ASN A 150 -16.52 7.73 -8.56
N LEU A 151 -16.68 7.37 -7.28
CA LEU A 151 -15.99 6.25 -6.65
C LEU A 151 -16.94 5.04 -6.56
N ILE A 152 -16.52 3.91 -7.11
CA ILE A 152 -17.18 2.62 -6.97
C ILE A 152 -16.30 1.77 -6.06
N LEU A 153 -16.80 1.42 -4.86
CA LEU A 153 -16.06 0.59 -3.93
C LEU A 153 -16.39 -0.89 -4.17
N LEU A 154 -15.34 -1.68 -4.35
CA LEU A 154 -15.40 -3.14 -4.45
C LEU A 154 -14.69 -3.72 -3.22
N ASP A 155 -15.47 -3.91 -2.17
CA ASP A 155 -15.01 -4.19 -0.81
C ASP A 155 -14.99 -5.69 -0.51
N GLY A 156 -13.83 -6.21 -0.16
CA GLY A 156 -13.65 -7.61 0.23
C GLY A 156 -14.35 -7.99 1.55
N ARG A 157 -14.87 -7.03 2.32
CA ARG A 157 -15.76 -7.31 3.47
C ARG A 157 -17.17 -7.69 3.04
N GLU A 158 -17.58 -7.28 1.83
CA GLU A 158 -18.90 -7.50 1.26
C GLU A 158 -18.89 -8.58 0.16
N HIS A 159 -17.76 -8.75 -0.50
CA HIS A 159 -17.60 -9.62 -1.66
C HIS A 159 -16.67 -10.80 -1.41
N THR A 160 -16.99 -11.93 -2.04
CA THR A 160 -16.07 -13.04 -2.26
C THR A 160 -15.31 -12.83 -3.58
N ILE A 161 -14.28 -13.64 -3.84
CA ILE A 161 -13.56 -13.63 -5.13
C ILE A 161 -14.51 -13.84 -6.32
N TYR A 162 -15.59 -14.60 -6.15
CA TYR A 162 -16.56 -14.88 -7.21
C TYR A 162 -17.51 -13.70 -7.43
N THR A 163 -18.09 -13.19 -6.36
CA THR A 163 -19.07 -12.08 -6.47
C THR A 163 -18.40 -10.78 -6.92
N ILE A 164 -17.15 -10.53 -6.56
CA ILE A 164 -16.43 -9.33 -7.01
C ILE A 164 -16.16 -9.37 -8.52
N VAL A 165 -15.90 -10.54 -9.10
CA VAL A 165 -15.75 -10.70 -10.56
C VAL A 165 -17.05 -10.37 -11.28
N ASP A 166 -18.19 -10.74 -10.72
CA ASP A 166 -19.50 -10.40 -11.29
C ASP A 166 -19.76 -8.88 -11.24
N GLU A 167 -19.36 -8.21 -10.17
CA GLU A 167 -19.47 -6.76 -10.08
C GLU A 167 -18.49 -6.04 -11.05
N LEU A 168 -17.28 -6.56 -11.20
CA LEU A 168 -16.31 -6.04 -12.18
C LEU A 168 -16.86 -6.06 -13.60
N ARG A 169 -17.59 -7.12 -13.99
CA ARG A 169 -18.22 -7.23 -15.31
C ARG A 169 -19.37 -6.24 -15.56
N LYS A 170 -19.95 -5.69 -14.48
CA LYS A 170 -21.05 -4.71 -14.52
C LYS A 170 -20.57 -3.26 -14.48
N LEU A 171 -19.26 -3.02 -14.43
CA LEU A 171 -18.72 -1.68 -14.34
C LEU A 171 -19.24 -0.78 -15.49
N PRO A 172 -19.64 0.45 -15.19
CA PRO A 172 -20.10 1.38 -16.21
C PRO A 172 -18.98 1.74 -17.18
N LYS A 173 -19.34 2.23 -18.36
CA LYS A 173 -18.35 2.79 -19.31
C LYS A 173 -17.57 3.93 -18.65
N HIS A 174 -16.38 4.20 -19.16
CA HIS A 174 -15.49 5.23 -18.65
C HIS A 174 -15.05 4.97 -17.20
N THR A 175 -14.86 3.71 -16.84
CA THR A 175 -14.30 3.29 -15.56
C THR A 175 -12.86 2.86 -15.72
N ALA A 176 -12.01 3.27 -14.78
CA ALA A 176 -10.71 2.66 -14.55
C ALA A 176 -10.71 1.94 -13.20
N VAL A 177 -10.03 0.81 -13.11
CA VAL A 177 -9.86 0.06 -11.87
C VAL A 177 -8.55 0.47 -11.21
N LEU A 178 -8.61 0.74 -9.91
CA LEU A 178 -7.44 0.92 -9.05
C LEU A 178 -7.44 -0.18 -7.98
N LEU A 179 -6.49 -1.10 -8.06
CA LEU A 179 -6.32 -2.14 -7.05
C LEU A 179 -5.49 -1.63 -5.88
N GLY A 180 -6.05 -1.70 -4.67
CA GLY A 180 -5.30 -1.61 -3.42
C GLY A 180 -4.65 -2.97 -3.10
N THR A 181 -5.42 -3.85 -2.47
CA THR A 181 -5.00 -5.21 -2.10
C THR A 181 -6.14 -6.20 -2.32
N TRP A 182 -5.78 -7.50 -2.51
CA TRP A 182 -6.74 -8.59 -2.48
C TRP A 182 -6.08 -9.85 -1.94
N ARG A 183 -6.22 -10.10 -0.65
CA ARG A 183 -5.68 -11.28 0.04
C ARG A 183 -6.71 -12.04 0.84
N VAL A 184 -7.68 -11.35 1.41
CA VAL A 184 -8.72 -11.92 2.26
C VAL A 184 -10.06 -11.40 1.81
N ASP A 185 -11.02 -12.27 1.58
CA ASP A 185 -12.38 -11.91 1.18
C ASP A 185 -13.39 -11.98 2.35
N LYS A 186 -14.67 -11.76 2.04
CA LYS A 186 -15.79 -11.81 3.00
C LYS A 186 -15.83 -13.10 3.82
N ASN A 187 -15.45 -14.21 3.23
CA ASN A 187 -15.49 -15.53 3.88
C ASN A 187 -14.15 -15.88 4.56
N GLU A 188 -13.26 -14.89 4.71
CA GLU A 188 -11.91 -15.06 5.27
C GLU A 188 -11.04 -16.06 4.50
N GLY A 189 -11.39 -16.31 3.24
CA GLY A 189 -10.56 -17.06 2.30
C GLY A 189 -9.29 -16.30 2.01
N TYR A 190 -8.14 -16.98 2.12
CA TYR A 190 -6.84 -16.38 1.82
C TYR A 190 -6.45 -16.64 0.36
N PHE A 191 -6.15 -15.58 -0.37
CA PHE A 191 -5.81 -15.64 -1.79
C PHE A 191 -4.35 -15.27 -2.04
N MET A 192 -3.75 -15.97 -2.98
CA MET A 192 -2.42 -15.67 -3.47
C MET A 192 -2.44 -14.63 -4.61
N ARG A 193 -1.27 -14.16 -5.05
CA ARG A 193 -1.12 -13.16 -6.11
C ARG A 193 -1.87 -13.47 -7.41
N ASN A 194 -2.02 -14.76 -7.75
CA ASN A 194 -2.71 -15.18 -8.96
C ASN A 194 -4.23 -14.92 -8.93
N ALA A 195 -4.84 -14.76 -7.77
CA ALA A 195 -6.26 -14.42 -7.68
C ALA A 195 -6.58 -13.08 -8.36
N THR A 196 -5.71 -12.07 -8.18
CA THR A 196 -5.89 -10.77 -8.84
C THR A 196 -5.73 -10.86 -10.35
N TYR A 197 -4.93 -11.78 -10.85
CA TYR A 197 -4.78 -12.02 -12.28
C TYR A 197 -6.12 -12.48 -12.89
N SER A 198 -6.75 -13.50 -12.31
CA SER A 198 -8.04 -14.01 -12.77
C SER A 198 -9.16 -12.95 -12.68
N MET A 199 -9.11 -12.06 -11.67
CA MET A 199 -10.05 -10.93 -11.59
C MET A 199 -9.90 -9.99 -12.77
N MET A 200 -8.66 -9.63 -13.13
CA MET A 200 -8.39 -8.68 -14.22
C MET A 200 -8.59 -9.30 -15.61
N GLU A 201 -8.38 -10.60 -15.78
CA GLU A 201 -8.74 -11.32 -17.01
C GLU A 201 -10.26 -11.28 -17.30
N ALA A 202 -11.10 -11.10 -16.29
CA ALA A 202 -12.54 -10.98 -16.47
C ALA A 202 -12.98 -9.63 -17.08
N ILE A 203 -12.08 -8.64 -17.10
CA ILE A 203 -12.34 -7.27 -17.57
C ILE A 203 -11.20 -6.75 -18.48
N PRO A 204 -10.85 -7.45 -19.57
CA PRO A 204 -9.65 -7.16 -20.37
C PRO A 204 -9.64 -5.76 -21.00
N ASP A 205 -10.81 -5.19 -21.24
CA ASP A 205 -10.98 -3.87 -21.87
C ASP A 205 -11.02 -2.71 -20.89
N VAL A 206 -11.00 -2.98 -19.56
CA VAL A 206 -11.03 -1.95 -18.54
C VAL A 206 -9.60 -1.58 -18.14
N PRO A 207 -9.20 -0.31 -18.19
CA PRO A 207 -7.88 0.12 -17.72
C PRO A 207 -7.69 -0.22 -16.23
N THR A 208 -6.61 -0.94 -15.93
CA THR A 208 -6.34 -1.42 -14.57
C THR A 208 -5.03 -0.86 -14.04
N PHE A 209 -5.07 -0.28 -12.85
CA PHE A 209 -3.94 0.33 -12.16
C PHE A 209 -3.77 -0.28 -10.76
N THR A 210 -2.66 0.00 -10.14
CA THR A 210 -2.36 -0.48 -8.78
C THR A 210 -1.82 0.62 -7.88
N ALA A 211 -2.26 0.65 -6.62
CA ALA A 211 -1.72 1.53 -5.59
C ALA A 211 -0.56 0.91 -4.80
N THR A 212 -0.30 -0.40 -4.99
CA THR A 212 0.62 -1.18 -4.14
C THR A 212 1.67 -1.99 -4.90
N SER A 213 1.89 -1.75 -6.17
CA SER A 213 2.76 -2.53 -7.06
C SER A 213 2.27 -3.94 -7.46
N ILE A 214 1.17 -4.43 -6.90
CA ILE A 214 0.58 -5.71 -7.30
C ILE A 214 0.12 -5.61 -8.77
N GLY A 215 0.52 -6.55 -9.60
CA GLY A 215 0.13 -6.61 -11.02
C GLY A 215 1.03 -5.86 -11.98
N LEU A 216 2.01 -5.09 -11.51
CA LEU A 216 3.03 -4.47 -12.38
C LEU A 216 3.84 -5.56 -13.09
N GLY A 217 4.02 -5.39 -14.40
CA GLY A 217 4.66 -6.39 -15.26
C GLY A 217 3.72 -7.50 -15.76
N TYR A 218 2.45 -7.46 -15.36
CA TYR A 218 1.43 -8.46 -15.73
C TYR A 218 0.19 -7.78 -16.32
N TRP A 219 -0.78 -7.44 -15.49
CA TRP A 219 -2.06 -6.88 -15.91
C TRP A 219 -2.18 -5.37 -15.71
N ALA A 220 -1.47 -4.78 -14.73
CA ALA A 220 -1.56 -3.35 -14.45
C ALA A 220 -0.88 -2.51 -15.52
N VAL A 221 -1.56 -1.45 -15.98
CA VAL A 221 -0.99 -0.42 -16.86
C VAL A 221 0.12 0.32 -16.12
N GLY A 222 -0.08 0.60 -14.84
CA GLY A 222 0.87 1.28 -14.00
C GLY A 222 0.31 1.62 -12.62
N GLY A 223 0.99 2.53 -11.93
CA GLY A 223 0.57 3.06 -10.65
C GLY A 223 1.61 3.98 -10.02
N VAL A 224 1.16 4.82 -9.10
CA VAL A 224 2.01 5.55 -8.17
C VAL A 224 2.05 4.74 -6.88
N VAL A 225 3.20 4.17 -6.60
CA VAL A 225 3.36 3.14 -5.56
C VAL A 225 4.46 3.52 -4.58
N PRO A 226 4.38 3.09 -3.31
CA PRO A 226 5.47 3.28 -2.35
C PRO A 226 6.77 2.64 -2.85
N VAL A 227 7.89 3.29 -2.57
CA VAL A 227 9.21 2.71 -2.82
C VAL A 227 9.49 1.65 -1.76
N PHE A 228 9.13 0.41 -2.04
CA PHE A 228 9.40 -0.71 -1.13
C PHE A 228 10.89 -1.04 -1.13
N ARG A 229 11.54 -0.83 0.01
CA ARG A 229 12.94 -1.18 0.26
C ARG A 229 13.11 -1.87 1.62
N THR A 230 14.25 -2.47 1.86
CA THR A 230 14.58 -3.07 3.15
C THR A 230 15.12 -2.00 4.10
N PHE A 231 14.48 -1.82 5.25
CA PHE A 231 14.87 -0.84 6.27
C PHE A 231 15.60 -1.45 7.46
N GLY A 232 15.80 -2.76 7.51
CA GLY A 232 16.25 -3.43 8.73
C GLY A 232 17.54 -2.86 9.30
N LYS A 233 18.52 -2.54 8.44
CA LYS A 233 19.78 -1.95 8.88
C LYS A 233 19.59 -0.51 9.38
N GLU A 234 18.91 0.31 8.60
CA GLU A 234 18.63 1.72 8.92
C GLU A 234 17.84 1.82 10.23
N LEU A 235 16.80 1.00 10.38
CA LEU A 235 15.98 0.95 11.60
C LEU A 235 16.82 0.54 12.83
N ALA A 236 17.74 -0.41 12.69
CA ALA A 236 18.63 -0.81 13.77
C ALA A 236 19.62 0.29 14.16
N GLU A 237 20.18 0.98 13.16
CA GLU A 237 21.09 2.12 13.37
C GLU A 237 20.36 3.29 14.06
N GLU A 238 19.12 3.57 13.69
CA GLU A 238 18.28 4.57 14.35
C GLU A 238 17.92 4.16 15.78
N ALA A 239 17.59 2.88 15.99
CA ALA A 239 17.27 2.37 17.31
C ALA A 239 18.48 2.53 18.29
N VAL A 240 19.69 2.24 17.81
CA VAL A 240 20.92 2.44 18.63
C VAL A 240 21.12 3.93 18.95
N LYS A 241 20.98 4.82 17.97
CA LYS A 241 21.10 6.27 18.21
C LYS A 241 20.09 6.76 19.23
N LEU A 242 18.86 6.28 19.14
CA LEU A 242 17.80 6.65 20.08
C LEU A 242 18.07 6.15 21.51
N LEU A 243 18.61 4.94 21.65
CA LEU A 243 19.01 4.40 22.95
C LEU A 243 20.20 5.15 23.56
N ASP A 244 21.14 5.62 22.72
CA ASP A 244 22.29 6.41 23.17
C ASP A 244 21.91 7.85 23.52
N ASN A 245 20.92 8.43 22.83
CA ASN A 245 20.44 9.80 23.02
C ASN A 245 18.92 9.89 22.78
N PRO A 246 18.09 9.57 23.77
CA PRO A 246 16.63 9.57 23.64
C PRO A 246 16.01 10.93 23.30
N GLU A 247 16.73 12.02 23.57
CA GLU A 247 16.26 13.39 23.31
C GLU A 247 16.89 14.02 22.05
N ASP A 248 17.45 13.20 21.15
CA ASP A 248 18.04 13.71 19.91
C ASP A 248 16.97 14.43 19.05
N PRO A 249 17.08 15.75 18.86
CA PRO A 249 16.10 16.53 18.10
C PRO A 249 16.07 16.19 16.59
N ASN A 250 17.05 15.43 16.11
CA ASN A 250 17.12 14.98 14.72
C ASN A 250 16.37 13.67 14.48
N MET A 251 15.99 12.97 15.55
CA MET A 251 15.18 11.76 15.45
C MET A 251 13.77 12.11 14.98
N ARG A 252 13.32 11.48 13.91
CA ARG A 252 12.00 11.70 13.33
C ARG A 252 11.54 10.49 12.53
N VAL A 253 10.25 10.36 12.41
CA VAL A 253 9.63 9.39 11.53
C VAL A 253 9.80 9.84 10.08
N GLU A 254 10.38 9.00 9.22
CA GLU A 254 10.54 9.26 7.80
C GLU A 254 9.33 8.72 7.02
N VAL A 255 8.78 9.53 6.14
CA VAL A 255 7.80 9.06 5.15
C VAL A 255 8.55 8.63 3.90
N VAL A 256 8.42 7.36 3.56
CA VAL A 256 9.02 6.80 2.35
C VAL A 256 8.28 7.32 1.13
N GLY A 257 9.03 7.89 0.20
CA GLY A 257 8.47 8.46 -1.02
C GLY A 257 7.81 7.43 -1.94
N THR A 258 7.09 7.93 -2.92
CA THR A 258 6.44 7.14 -3.96
C THR A 258 7.16 7.27 -5.29
N GLU A 259 6.97 6.31 -6.18
CA GLU A 259 7.40 6.39 -7.57
C GLU A 259 6.25 6.07 -8.52
N ALA A 260 6.20 6.79 -9.64
CA ALA A 260 5.24 6.55 -10.70
C ALA A 260 5.82 5.54 -11.68
N LEU A 261 5.16 4.41 -11.84
CA LEU A 261 5.60 3.29 -12.68
C LEU A 261 4.58 3.00 -13.78
N LEU A 262 5.03 2.76 -15.01
CA LEU A 262 4.21 2.24 -16.11
C LEU A 262 4.84 0.99 -16.72
N ASP A 263 4.00 0.03 -17.09
CA ASP A 263 4.42 -1.16 -17.81
C ASP A 263 4.78 -0.81 -19.26
N SER A 264 6.02 -1.07 -19.66
CA SER A 264 6.54 -0.73 -21.00
C SER A 264 5.77 -1.39 -22.14
N LYS A 265 5.22 -2.61 -21.93
CA LYS A 265 4.41 -3.28 -22.95
C LYS A 265 3.06 -2.60 -23.09
N LYS A 266 2.39 -2.29 -21.98
CA LYS A 266 1.11 -1.57 -21.99
C LYS A 266 1.24 -0.17 -22.58
N VAL A 267 2.32 0.55 -22.28
CA VAL A 267 2.62 1.84 -22.88
C VAL A 267 2.67 1.73 -24.42
N LYS A 268 3.35 0.71 -24.96
CA LYS A 268 3.45 0.50 -26.39
C LYS A 268 2.12 0.05 -27.01
N GLU A 269 1.44 -0.93 -26.41
CA GLU A 269 0.18 -1.49 -26.88
C GLU A 269 -0.92 -0.42 -26.97
N GLN A 270 -0.99 0.44 -25.96
CA GLN A 270 -2.03 1.46 -25.82
C GLN A 270 -1.59 2.84 -26.32
N LYS A 271 -0.36 2.95 -26.86
CA LYS A 271 0.21 4.19 -27.42
C LYS A 271 0.18 5.36 -26.43
N ILE A 272 0.51 5.08 -25.15
CA ILE A 272 0.50 6.10 -24.11
C ILE A 272 1.68 7.07 -24.32
N ASP A 273 1.37 8.36 -24.41
CA ASP A 273 2.39 9.42 -24.47
C ASP A 273 2.92 9.70 -23.06
N VAL A 274 4.04 9.06 -22.72
CA VAL A 274 4.68 9.22 -21.41
C VAL A 274 5.19 10.65 -21.18
N ALA A 275 5.55 11.38 -22.25
CA ALA A 275 6.05 12.74 -22.13
C ALA A 275 4.96 13.76 -21.78
N ALA A 276 3.72 13.44 -22.10
CA ALA A 276 2.56 14.29 -21.79
C ALA A 276 2.04 14.12 -20.35
N LEU A 277 2.59 13.17 -19.56
CA LEU A 277 2.11 12.93 -18.21
C LEU A 277 2.54 14.03 -17.23
N PRO A 278 1.69 14.39 -16.25
CA PRO A 278 1.95 15.48 -15.31
C PRO A 278 3.00 15.13 -14.22
N MET A 279 3.65 13.97 -14.36
CA MET A 279 4.63 13.46 -13.40
C MET A 279 5.74 12.70 -14.12
N LYS A 280 6.91 12.63 -13.49
CA LYS A 280 8.01 11.80 -13.97
C LYS A 280 7.68 10.32 -13.75
N VAL A 281 7.68 9.55 -14.83
CA VAL A 281 7.36 8.11 -14.81
C VAL A 281 8.61 7.29 -15.13
N LYS A 282 8.75 6.16 -14.44
CA LYS A 282 9.74 5.12 -14.74
C LYS A 282 9.05 3.95 -15.42
N LEU A 283 9.62 3.50 -16.53
CA LEU A 283 9.14 2.31 -17.23
C LEU A 283 9.66 1.04 -16.56
N VAL A 284 8.78 0.08 -16.36
CA VAL A 284 9.11 -1.27 -15.87
C VAL A 284 8.80 -2.31 -16.93
N ASN A 285 9.28 -3.53 -16.76
CA ASN A 285 9.07 -4.64 -17.69
C ASN A 285 9.53 -4.32 -19.14
N GLU A 286 10.61 -3.56 -19.25
CA GLU A 286 11.23 -3.28 -20.54
C GLU A 286 11.80 -4.56 -21.14
N SER A 287 11.49 -4.81 -22.43
CA SER A 287 12.17 -5.88 -23.17
C SER A 287 13.66 -5.57 -23.24
N PRO A 288 14.54 -6.52 -22.97
CA PRO A 288 15.97 -6.30 -23.12
C PRO A 288 16.26 -5.81 -24.53
N SER A 289 17.11 -4.79 -24.68
CA SER A 289 17.50 -4.31 -26.00
C SER A 289 18.14 -5.46 -26.80
N PHE A 290 18.01 -5.42 -28.12
CA PHE A 290 18.62 -6.43 -29.02
C PHE A 290 20.08 -6.67 -28.70
N TYR A 291 20.85 -5.61 -28.43
CA TYR A 291 22.24 -5.70 -28.01
C TYR A 291 22.43 -6.43 -26.69
N LYS A 292 21.58 -6.20 -25.69
CA LYS A 292 21.64 -6.85 -24.37
C LYS A 292 21.26 -8.34 -24.46
N GLN A 293 20.30 -8.66 -25.31
CA GLN A 293 19.81 -10.02 -25.56
C GLN A 293 20.79 -10.86 -26.35
N TYR A 294 21.44 -10.26 -27.36
CA TYR A 294 22.34 -10.96 -28.28
C TYR A 294 23.81 -10.61 -28.10
N ARG A 295 24.17 -9.94 -27.02
CA ARG A 295 25.54 -9.45 -26.74
C ARG A 295 26.60 -10.52 -26.95
N TYR A 296 26.37 -11.72 -26.45
CA TYR A 296 27.32 -12.81 -26.61
C TYR A 296 27.38 -13.35 -28.04
N CYS A 297 26.25 -13.47 -28.72
CA CYS A 297 26.22 -13.86 -30.12
C CYS A 297 26.96 -12.85 -31.01
N LEU A 298 26.75 -11.56 -30.79
CA LEU A 298 27.42 -10.49 -31.51
C LEU A 298 28.94 -10.46 -31.27
N LEU A 299 29.38 -10.78 -30.07
CA LEU A 299 30.80 -10.89 -29.74
C LEU A 299 31.46 -12.11 -30.38
N TYR A 300 30.71 -13.23 -30.53
CA TYR A 300 31.23 -14.45 -31.18
C TYR A 300 31.21 -14.37 -32.70
N THR A 301 30.38 -13.53 -33.31
CA THR A 301 30.30 -13.36 -34.77
C THR A 301 31.15 -12.20 -35.29
N SER A 302 31.78 -11.41 -34.42
CA SER A 302 32.77 -10.40 -34.82
C SER A 302 34.05 -11.09 -35.28
N PRO A 303 34.54 -10.83 -36.51
CA PRO A 303 35.82 -11.39 -36.95
C PRO A 303 36.93 -10.97 -35.99
N SER A 304 37.78 -11.96 -35.66
CA SER A 304 38.95 -11.72 -34.82
C SER A 304 39.91 -10.78 -35.53
N PRO A 305 40.51 -9.78 -34.86
CA PRO A 305 41.57 -8.93 -35.47
C PRO A 305 42.78 -9.70 -35.95
N ARG A 306 42.84 -10.98 -35.76
CA ARG A 306 43.93 -11.87 -36.19
C ARG A 306 43.66 -12.60 -37.51
N ASP A 307 42.50 -12.40 -38.13
CA ASP A 307 42.11 -13.03 -39.38
C ASP A 307 42.30 -12.09 -40.59
N THR A 308 43.16 -11.06 -40.45
CA THR A 308 43.64 -10.15 -41.51
C THR A 308 45.15 -10.29 -41.65
#